data_3d0542fed4add4cb97767d7fb674b4ea
#
_entry.id   3d0542fed4add4cb97767d7fb674b4ea
#
_cell.length_a   1.000
_cell.length_b   1.000
_cell.length_c   1.000
_cell.angle_alpha   90.00
_cell.angle_beta   90.00
_cell.angle_gamma   90.00
#
_symmetry.space_group_name_H-M   'P 1'
#
loop_
_entity.id
_entity.type
_entity.pdbx_description
1 polymer ?
#
loop_
_entity_poly.entity_id
_entity_poly.type
_entity_poly.pdbx_seq_one_letter_code
_entity_poly.pdbx_strand_id
1 'polypeptide(L)'
;MRSSGMSALALVALMGVTGCSPSADVTADELSAVLTRDGVAFEGSAVPNEVLSRLAENRVVLLGETHHLREHWAFVAELMSVLQDDGFRQLLVETPQMNDWLVLDYVLGGELAPDWVPPPYFDRRFTAIREINAALPAEQRIHVRSIDANEDYSGGATGFQILFDMLIGLLPAAQTIDITLPGDYPYRVSEAQHEAIETLSATLQENRAVLVDAWGAVRYGQVAEMVEVEGNSIDIRELRKEDDNGAARSREELIKELVERRITEAPGGTVINIGGHHAQKSHLMGTDQQWLGDYLAHESQVVEGSIIVIGFTSARTELEEGAGGTPFDIVESASPENEILRVMAETWPNQTVFLPLDDPLFVERRVAYNSEDVIYATPLGEQYDALIQYGLAHRMPID
;
A
#
# COMPACT_ATOMS: atom_id res chain seq x y z
N MET A 1 -27.64 -19.82 12.07
CA MET A 1 -26.48 -19.09 11.53
C MET A 1 -27.03 -17.98 10.67
N ARG A 2 -27.03 -16.76 11.15
CA ARG A 2 -27.61 -15.60 10.47
C ARG A 2 -26.46 -14.63 10.23
N SER A 3 -26.11 -14.40 8.98
CA SER A 3 -25.15 -13.39 8.54
C SER A 3 -25.73 -12.02 8.81
N SER A 4 -25.14 -11.28 9.75
CA SER A 4 -25.43 -9.86 9.98
C SER A 4 -24.52 -9.04 9.07
N GLY A 5 -25.05 -8.64 7.92
CA GLY A 5 -24.44 -7.59 7.13
C GLY A 5 -24.56 -6.27 7.88
N MET A 6 -23.47 -5.73 8.37
CA MET A 6 -23.39 -4.36 8.83
C MET A 6 -22.99 -3.47 7.67
N SER A 7 -23.99 -2.82 7.09
CA SER A 7 -23.77 -1.62 6.25
C SER A 7 -23.47 -0.48 7.22
N ALA A 8 -22.24 -0.03 7.26
CA ALA A 8 -21.88 1.22 7.92
C ALA A 8 -22.34 2.38 7.00
N LEU A 9 -23.53 2.91 7.25
CA LEU A 9 -23.96 4.24 6.74
C LEU A 9 -23.24 5.28 7.63
N ALA A 10 -22.17 5.83 7.16
CA ALA A 10 -21.62 7.07 7.73
C ALA A 10 -22.56 8.22 7.35
N LEU A 11 -23.32 8.71 8.30
CA LEU A 11 -24.16 9.90 8.18
C LEU A 11 -23.25 11.12 8.32
N VAL A 12 -22.68 11.61 7.23
CA VAL A 12 -21.98 12.90 7.22
C VAL A 12 -23.05 14.00 7.28
N ALA A 13 -23.09 14.71 8.39
CA ALA A 13 -23.91 15.91 8.55
C ALA A 13 -23.40 16.99 7.58
N LEU A 14 -24.15 17.25 6.51
CA LEU A 14 -23.96 18.41 5.64
C LEU A 14 -24.15 19.67 6.46
N MET A 15 -23.08 20.23 7.00
CA MET A 15 -23.08 21.65 7.36
C MET A 15 -22.91 22.44 6.06
N GLY A 16 -23.97 23.09 5.65
CA GLY A 16 -23.97 23.96 4.47
C GLY A 16 -22.98 25.10 4.60
N VAL A 17 -21.80 24.91 4.11
CA VAL A 17 -20.90 26.00 3.73
C VAL A 17 -21.28 26.38 2.31
N THR A 18 -22.06 27.45 2.18
CA THR A 18 -22.22 28.15 0.91
C THR A 18 -20.92 28.90 0.58
N GLY A 19 -19.87 28.15 0.38
CA GLY A 19 -18.65 28.58 -0.28
C GLY A 19 -18.87 28.39 -1.77
N CYS A 20 -18.75 29.45 -2.57
CA CYS A 20 -18.66 29.35 -4.01
C CYS A 20 -17.61 28.28 -4.36
N SER A 21 -18.07 27.08 -4.74
CA SER A 21 -17.19 26.15 -5.45
C SER A 21 -16.76 26.89 -6.72
N PRO A 22 -15.46 27.15 -6.93
CA PRO A 22 -15.03 27.61 -8.23
C PRO A 22 -15.41 26.48 -9.18
N SER A 23 -16.26 26.80 -10.16
CA SER A 23 -16.59 25.90 -11.24
C SER A 23 -15.27 25.38 -11.85
N ALA A 24 -15.21 24.10 -12.12
CA ALA A 24 -14.16 23.55 -12.96
C ALA A 24 -14.34 24.22 -14.36
N ASP A 25 -13.63 25.30 -14.60
CA ASP A 25 -13.68 26.02 -15.87
C ASP A 25 -12.84 25.34 -16.96
N VAL A 26 -12.46 24.09 -16.76
CA VAL A 26 -11.73 23.28 -17.74
C VAL A 26 -12.75 22.60 -18.65
N THR A 27 -12.66 22.88 -19.94
CA THR A 27 -13.54 22.26 -20.92
C THR A 27 -13.00 20.88 -21.34
N ALA A 28 -13.89 19.98 -21.79
CA ALA A 28 -13.51 18.67 -22.31
C ALA A 28 -12.52 18.78 -23.49
N ASP A 29 -12.65 19.83 -24.31
CA ASP A 29 -11.73 20.08 -25.44
C ASP A 29 -10.32 20.45 -24.95
N GLU A 30 -10.20 21.28 -23.91
CA GLU A 30 -8.90 21.63 -23.30
C GLU A 30 -8.26 20.38 -22.67
N LEU A 31 -9.01 19.59 -21.91
CA LEU A 31 -8.56 18.30 -21.37
C LEU A 31 -8.06 17.37 -22.48
N SER A 32 -8.88 17.15 -23.50
CA SER A 32 -8.53 16.27 -24.61
C SER A 32 -7.24 16.72 -25.33
N ALA A 33 -7.03 18.03 -25.48
CA ALA A 33 -5.83 18.56 -26.10
C ALA A 33 -4.56 18.29 -25.28
N VAL A 34 -4.62 18.51 -23.96
CA VAL A 34 -3.51 18.22 -23.03
C VAL A 34 -3.25 16.71 -22.97
N LEU A 35 -4.30 15.91 -22.79
CA LEU A 35 -4.19 14.45 -22.73
C LEU A 35 -3.52 13.90 -23.99
N THR A 36 -3.95 14.34 -25.17
CA THR A 36 -3.38 13.87 -26.46
C THR A 36 -1.92 14.27 -26.62
N ARG A 37 -1.51 15.42 -26.08
CA ARG A 37 -0.12 15.90 -26.16
C ARG A 37 0.80 15.16 -25.21
N ASP A 38 0.38 14.98 -23.94
CA ASP A 38 1.24 14.59 -22.83
C ASP A 38 1.01 13.13 -22.38
N GLY A 39 -0.14 12.55 -22.74
CA GLY A 39 -0.44 11.17 -22.38
C GLY A 39 0.38 10.17 -23.18
N VAL A 40 0.93 9.18 -22.48
CA VAL A 40 1.72 8.09 -23.06
C VAL A 40 0.89 6.81 -22.96
N ALA A 41 0.34 6.38 -24.11
CA ALA A 41 -0.45 5.15 -24.18
C ALA A 41 0.47 3.94 -24.41
N PHE A 42 0.20 2.81 -23.75
CA PHE A 42 0.93 1.57 -23.89
C PHE A 42 0.03 0.35 -23.68
N GLU A 43 0.52 -0.82 -24.09
CA GLU A 43 -0.21 -2.09 -23.96
C GLU A 43 0.31 -2.92 -22.79
N GLY A 44 -0.61 -3.52 -22.05
CA GLY A 44 -0.28 -4.41 -20.94
C GLY A 44 0.47 -3.69 -19.81
N SER A 45 1.51 -4.34 -19.28
CA SER A 45 2.38 -3.83 -18.21
C SER A 45 3.74 -3.30 -18.70
N ALA A 46 4.00 -3.32 -20.01
CA ALA A 46 5.28 -2.89 -20.59
C ALA A 46 5.47 -1.38 -20.48
N VAL A 47 6.13 -0.95 -19.41
CA VAL A 47 6.30 0.47 -19.07
C VAL A 47 7.23 1.14 -20.11
N PRO A 48 6.80 2.24 -20.78
CA PRO A 48 7.62 2.95 -21.75
C PRO A 48 8.88 3.56 -21.14
N ASN A 49 9.98 3.60 -21.90
CA ASN A 49 11.26 4.13 -21.43
C ASN A 49 11.19 5.58 -20.92
N GLU A 50 10.34 6.41 -21.51
CA GLU A 50 10.14 7.80 -21.06
C GLU A 50 9.49 7.86 -19.68
N VAL A 51 8.58 6.94 -19.36
CA VAL A 51 7.98 6.79 -18.04
C VAL A 51 9.04 6.30 -17.06
N LEU A 52 9.77 5.24 -17.43
CA LEU A 52 10.84 4.67 -16.58
C LEU A 52 11.91 5.70 -16.23
N SER A 53 12.36 6.49 -17.21
CA SER A 53 13.37 7.53 -16.98
C SER A 53 12.89 8.55 -15.94
N ARG A 54 11.62 8.97 -16.04
CA ARG A 54 11.03 9.90 -15.07
C ARG A 54 10.94 9.31 -13.67
N LEU A 55 10.65 8.01 -13.55
CA LEU A 55 10.59 7.33 -12.25
C LEU A 55 11.99 7.15 -11.65
N ALA A 56 12.96 6.74 -12.43
CA ALA A 56 14.33 6.48 -12.01
C ALA A 56 15.09 7.73 -11.52
N GLU A 57 14.64 8.94 -11.86
CA GLU A 57 15.19 10.19 -11.35
C GLU A 57 14.90 10.41 -9.87
N ASN A 58 13.99 9.63 -9.28
CA ASN A 58 13.55 9.78 -7.90
C ASN A 58 14.09 8.65 -7.01
N ARG A 59 14.31 8.96 -5.74
CA ARG A 59 14.69 7.96 -4.73
C ARG A 59 13.51 7.08 -4.32
N VAL A 60 12.31 7.67 -4.32
CA VAL A 60 11.06 6.99 -3.95
C VAL A 60 10.04 7.11 -5.07
N VAL A 61 9.46 5.99 -5.44
CA VAL A 61 8.29 5.92 -6.34
C VAL A 61 7.11 5.42 -5.52
N LEU A 62 6.14 6.30 -5.27
CA LEU A 62 4.93 5.99 -4.51
C LEU A 62 3.77 5.73 -5.45
N LEU A 63 3.24 4.52 -5.40
CA LEU A 63 2.14 4.04 -6.23
C LEU A 63 0.87 3.96 -5.40
N GLY A 64 -0.11 4.80 -5.71
CA GLY A 64 -1.43 4.82 -5.09
C GLY A 64 -2.38 3.86 -5.78
N GLU A 65 -2.42 2.60 -5.33
CA GLU A 65 -3.20 1.55 -5.99
C GLU A 65 -4.72 1.67 -5.78
N THR A 66 -5.46 1.22 -6.78
CA THR A 66 -6.81 0.71 -6.57
C THR A 66 -6.70 -0.77 -6.21
N HIS A 67 -7.15 -1.12 -5.00
CA HIS A 67 -6.93 -2.46 -4.43
C HIS A 67 -7.46 -3.59 -5.31
N HIS A 68 -6.74 -4.72 -5.30
CA HIS A 68 -7.12 -5.99 -5.90
C HIS A 68 -7.22 -6.02 -7.43
N LEU A 69 -6.57 -5.09 -8.13
CA LEU A 69 -6.47 -5.15 -9.59
C LEU A 69 -5.27 -6.01 -10.03
N ARG A 70 -5.55 -7.04 -10.86
CA ARG A 70 -4.51 -7.94 -11.39
C ARG A 70 -3.48 -7.19 -12.23
N GLU A 71 -3.93 -6.26 -13.07
CA GLU A 71 -3.09 -5.46 -13.94
C GLU A 71 -2.12 -4.57 -13.17
N HIS A 72 -2.55 -4.10 -12.00
CA HIS A 72 -1.71 -3.30 -11.12
C HIS A 72 -0.48 -4.10 -10.63
N TRP A 73 -0.69 -5.33 -10.16
CA TRP A 73 0.42 -6.17 -9.72
C TRP A 73 1.35 -6.63 -10.85
N ALA A 74 0.80 -6.84 -12.05
CA ALA A 74 1.62 -7.08 -13.25
C ALA A 74 2.48 -5.85 -13.58
N PHE A 75 1.92 -4.64 -13.47
CA PHE A 75 2.65 -3.39 -13.65
C PHE A 75 3.75 -3.21 -12.59
N VAL A 76 3.46 -3.43 -11.30
CA VAL A 76 4.45 -3.33 -10.22
C VAL A 76 5.62 -4.30 -10.44
N ALA A 77 5.34 -5.55 -10.84
CA ALA A 77 6.37 -6.53 -11.11
C ALA A 77 7.26 -6.12 -12.29
N GLU A 78 6.67 -5.67 -13.40
CA GLU A 78 7.40 -5.17 -14.56
C GLU A 78 8.23 -3.93 -14.20
N LEU A 79 7.65 -2.98 -13.48
CA LEU A 79 8.35 -1.80 -13.01
C LEU A 79 9.58 -2.18 -12.19
N MET A 80 9.44 -3.09 -11.23
CA MET A 80 10.56 -3.57 -10.42
C MET A 80 11.61 -4.30 -11.24
N SER A 81 11.21 -5.05 -12.30
CA SER A 81 12.14 -5.76 -13.17
C SER A 81 13.08 -4.83 -13.95
N VAL A 82 12.65 -3.59 -14.19
CA VAL A 82 13.43 -2.60 -14.91
C VAL A 82 14.17 -1.66 -13.96
N LEU A 83 13.46 -1.09 -12.97
CA LEU A 83 14.06 -0.14 -12.03
C LEU A 83 15.18 -0.77 -11.16
N GLN A 84 15.22 -2.11 -11.05
CA GLN A 84 16.33 -2.77 -10.38
C GLN A 84 17.68 -2.48 -11.04
N ASP A 85 17.74 -2.23 -12.35
CA ASP A 85 18.97 -1.85 -13.06
C ASP A 85 19.41 -0.43 -12.68
N ASP A 86 18.48 0.44 -12.28
CA ASP A 86 18.70 1.79 -11.76
C ASP A 86 18.93 1.84 -10.23
N GLY A 87 19.09 0.68 -9.61
CA GLY A 87 19.43 0.58 -8.18
C GLY A 87 18.25 0.52 -7.23
N PHE A 88 17.01 0.36 -7.71
CA PHE A 88 15.87 0.08 -6.84
C PHE A 88 15.95 -1.35 -6.31
N ARG A 89 15.92 -1.51 -4.99
CA ARG A 89 16.12 -2.80 -4.32
C ARG A 89 15.01 -3.14 -3.33
N GLN A 90 14.03 -2.27 -3.18
CA GLN A 90 12.99 -2.44 -2.19
C GLN A 90 11.62 -2.14 -2.78
N LEU A 91 10.67 -3.02 -2.47
CA LEU A 91 9.23 -2.83 -2.69
C LEU A 91 8.54 -2.90 -1.33
N LEU A 92 7.94 -1.78 -0.91
CA LEU A 92 7.09 -1.71 0.28
C LEU A 92 5.65 -1.93 -0.13
N VAL A 93 4.91 -2.73 0.63
CA VAL A 93 3.53 -3.11 0.31
C VAL A 93 2.61 -2.94 1.51
N GLU A 94 1.39 -2.48 1.26
CA GLU A 94 0.33 -2.39 2.26
C GLU A 94 -0.21 -3.78 2.59
N THR A 95 0.59 -4.49 3.37
CA THR A 95 0.22 -5.77 3.97
C THR A 95 0.59 -5.75 5.44
N PRO A 96 -0.14 -6.48 6.31
CA PRO A 96 0.16 -6.50 7.73
C PRO A 96 1.60 -6.91 8.01
N GLN A 97 2.24 -6.20 8.93
CA GLN A 97 3.65 -6.41 9.25
C GLN A 97 3.95 -7.83 9.76
N MET A 98 2.99 -8.49 10.38
CA MET A 98 3.15 -9.89 10.79
C MET A 98 3.47 -10.85 9.63
N ASN A 99 3.19 -10.46 8.38
CA ASN A 99 3.54 -11.21 7.17
C ASN A 99 4.94 -10.91 6.63
N ASP A 100 5.63 -9.88 7.16
CA ASP A 100 6.87 -9.34 6.58
C ASP A 100 7.95 -10.39 6.37
N TRP A 101 8.24 -11.19 7.40
CA TRP A 101 9.25 -12.23 7.35
C TRP A 101 8.93 -13.30 6.30
N LEU A 102 7.65 -13.64 6.17
CA LEU A 102 7.18 -14.69 5.26
C LEU A 102 7.26 -14.22 3.80
N VAL A 103 6.79 -13.00 3.52
CA VAL A 103 6.87 -12.39 2.19
C VAL A 103 8.33 -12.24 1.76
N LEU A 104 9.18 -11.72 2.65
CA LEU A 104 10.60 -11.54 2.37
C LEU A 104 11.30 -12.87 2.08
N ASP A 105 11.08 -13.88 2.90
CA ASP A 105 11.67 -15.22 2.69
C ASP A 105 11.21 -15.81 1.36
N TYR A 106 9.92 -15.71 1.05
CA TYR A 106 9.36 -16.23 -0.19
C TYR A 106 10.00 -15.58 -1.42
N VAL A 107 10.05 -14.27 -1.49
CA VAL A 107 10.58 -13.57 -2.67
C VAL A 107 12.09 -13.76 -2.82
N LEU A 108 12.81 -14.04 -1.73
CA LEU A 108 14.23 -14.35 -1.77
C LEU A 108 14.55 -15.82 -2.10
N GLY A 109 13.54 -16.64 -2.37
CA GLY A 109 13.69 -18.03 -2.79
C GLY A 109 13.56 -19.03 -1.65
N GLY A 110 13.16 -18.62 -0.45
CA GLY A 110 12.83 -19.51 0.66
C GLY A 110 11.63 -20.40 0.36
N GLU A 111 11.54 -21.51 1.05
CA GLU A 111 10.34 -22.36 1.03
C GLU A 111 9.32 -21.80 2.01
N LEU A 112 8.04 -21.86 1.63
CA LEU A 112 6.95 -21.54 2.54
C LEU A 112 6.93 -22.58 3.68
N ALA A 113 6.52 -22.14 4.88
CA ALA A 113 6.35 -23.07 6.00
C ALA A 113 5.41 -24.21 5.60
N PRO A 114 5.73 -25.49 5.95
CA PRO A 114 5.02 -26.65 5.41
C PRO A 114 3.51 -26.66 5.65
N ASP A 115 3.07 -26.03 6.73
CA ASP A 115 1.66 -26.01 7.15
C ASP A 115 0.94 -24.70 6.77
N TRP A 116 1.65 -23.78 6.11
CA TRP A 116 1.06 -22.51 5.68
C TRP A 116 0.58 -22.61 4.22
N VAL A 117 -0.69 -22.36 4.04
CA VAL A 117 -1.31 -22.27 2.72
C VAL A 117 -1.45 -20.80 2.38
N PRO A 118 -0.69 -20.31 1.37
CA PRO A 118 -0.82 -18.92 0.98
C PRO A 118 -2.22 -18.61 0.48
N PRO A 119 -2.77 -17.44 0.83
CA PRO A 119 -4.00 -16.97 0.21
C PRO A 119 -3.82 -16.87 -1.32
N PRO A 120 -4.86 -17.06 -2.14
CA PRO A 120 -4.76 -17.03 -3.60
C PRO A 120 -4.12 -15.75 -4.16
N TYR A 121 -4.31 -14.61 -3.49
CA TYR A 121 -3.71 -13.35 -3.90
C TYR A 121 -2.19 -13.27 -3.65
N PHE A 122 -1.65 -14.05 -2.71
CA PHE A 122 -0.24 -14.04 -2.36
C PHE A 122 0.64 -14.44 -3.55
N ASP A 123 0.33 -15.56 -4.18
CA ASP A 123 1.05 -16.03 -5.37
C ASP A 123 1.00 -15.00 -6.50
N ARG A 124 -0.17 -14.41 -6.73
CA ARG A 124 -0.36 -13.42 -7.80
C ARG A 124 0.43 -12.13 -7.58
N ARG A 125 0.69 -11.77 -6.32
CA ARG A 125 1.45 -10.57 -5.95
C ARG A 125 2.95 -10.78 -5.98
N PHE A 126 3.43 -11.89 -5.46
CA PHE A 126 4.84 -12.06 -5.11
C PHE A 126 5.61 -13.04 -5.98
N THR A 127 4.93 -13.95 -6.71
CA THR A 127 5.62 -14.93 -7.56
C THR A 127 6.47 -14.27 -8.65
N ALA A 128 5.97 -13.22 -9.30
CA ALA A 128 6.74 -12.52 -10.32
C ALA A 128 8.04 -11.90 -9.76
N ILE A 129 7.99 -11.30 -8.56
CA ILE A 129 9.18 -10.77 -7.89
C ILE A 129 10.14 -11.90 -7.51
N ARG A 130 9.62 -13.05 -7.04
CA ARG A 130 10.44 -14.24 -6.77
C ARG A 130 11.17 -14.72 -8.02
N GLU A 131 10.49 -14.76 -9.16
CA GLU A 131 11.08 -15.16 -10.46
C GLU A 131 12.17 -14.18 -10.91
N ILE A 132 11.96 -12.88 -10.76
CA ILE A 132 12.98 -11.85 -11.01
C ILE A 132 14.19 -12.11 -10.10
N ASN A 133 13.97 -12.29 -8.80
CA ASN A 133 15.04 -12.53 -7.83
C ASN A 133 15.82 -13.82 -8.08
N ALA A 134 15.20 -14.84 -8.66
CA ALA A 134 15.89 -16.09 -9.02
C ALA A 134 16.98 -15.90 -10.07
N ALA A 135 16.85 -14.86 -10.92
CA ALA A 135 17.83 -14.51 -11.93
C ALA A 135 18.92 -13.52 -11.43
N LEU A 136 18.74 -12.92 -10.25
CA LEU A 136 19.61 -11.87 -9.73
C LEU A 136 20.65 -12.42 -8.72
N PRO A 137 21.88 -11.86 -8.71
CA PRO A 137 22.81 -12.06 -7.62
C PRO A 137 22.19 -11.62 -6.28
N ALA A 138 22.66 -12.21 -5.17
CA ALA A 138 22.04 -11.97 -3.85
C ALA A 138 22.01 -10.49 -3.45
N GLU A 139 23.05 -9.74 -3.77
CA GLU A 139 23.19 -8.31 -3.47
C GLU A 139 22.33 -7.39 -4.35
N GLN A 140 21.73 -7.94 -5.41
CA GLN A 140 20.86 -7.19 -6.33
C GLN A 140 19.38 -7.57 -6.17
N ARG A 141 19.07 -8.52 -5.30
CA ARG A 141 17.70 -8.99 -5.11
C ARG A 141 16.79 -7.91 -4.55
N ILE A 142 15.56 -7.94 -4.99
CA ILE A 142 14.49 -7.05 -4.55
C ILE A 142 13.93 -7.60 -3.23
N HIS A 143 13.95 -6.78 -2.20
CA HIS A 143 13.32 -7.07 -0.92
C HIS A 143 11.89 -6.56 -0.93
N VAL A 144 10.92 -7.41 -0.64
CA VAL A 144 9.53 -7.00 -0.42
C VAL A 144 9.29 -6.93 1.08
N ARG A 145 8.77 -5.80 1.56
CA ARG A 145 8.58 -5.54 2.98
C ARG A 145 7.16 -5.06 3.25
N SER A 146 6.57 -5.57 4.31
CA SER A 146 5.23 -5.19 4.77
C SER A 146 5.29 -3.95 5.66
N ILE A 147 4.32 -3.03 5.50
CA ILE A 147 4.32 -1.72 6.18
C ILE A 147 3.02 -1.37 6.88
N ASP A 148 2.12 -2.31 7.10
CA ASP A 148 0.80 -2.03 7.68
C ASP A 148 0.63 -2.63 9.08
N ALA A 149 -0.33 -2.08 9.83
CA ALA A 149 -0.74 -2.60 11.13
C ALA A 149 -1.38 -4.00 11.03
N ASN A 150 -1.35 -4.75 12.12
CA ASN A 150 -2.02 -6.05 12.23
C ASN A 150 -3.49 -5.85 12.62
N GLU A 151 -4.30 -5.44 11.66
CA GLU A 151 -5.71 -5.11 11.84
C GLU A 151 -6.62 -6.35 11.83
N ASP A 152 -7.85 -6.20 12.33
CA ASP A 152 -8.81 -7.31 12.45
C ASP A 152 -9.17 -7.93 11.08
N TYR A 153 -9.21 -7.14 10.01
CA TYR A 153 -9.46 -7.65 8.65
C TYR A 153 -8.36 -8.60 8.14
N SER A 154 -7.17 -8.52 8.71
CA SER A 154 -6.03 -9.39 8.41
C SER A 154 -5.87 -10.57 9.38
N GLY A 155 -6.86 -10.80 10.25
CA GLY A 155 -6.84 -11.83 11.29
C GLY A 155 -6.44 -11.31 12.67
N GLY A 156 -6.00 -10.05 12.80
CA GLY A 156 -5.69 -9.40 14.07
C GLY A 156 -4.77 -10.24 14.97
N ALA A 157 -5.08 -10.27 16.26
CA ALA A 157 -4.32 -11.02 17.25
C ALA A 157 -4.21 -12.53 16.97
N THR A 158 -5.22 -13.14 16.32
CA THR A 158 -5.18 -14.55 15.93
C THR A 158 -4.18 -14.79 14.79
N GLY A 159 -4.22 -13.94 13.77
CA GLY A 159 -3.25 -14.00 12.66
C GLY A 159 -1.82 -13.79 13.15
N PHE A 160 -1.62 -12.80 14.02
CA PHE A 160 -0.32 -12.55 14.66
C PHE A 160 0.18 -13.79 15.40
N GLN A 161 -0.63 -14.40 16.28
CA GLN A 161 -0.21 -15.59 17.03
C GLN A 161 0.21 -16.72 16.10
N ILE A 162 -0.60 -17.04 15.09
CA ILE A 162 -0.29 -18.10 14.13
C ILE A 162 1.05 -17.87 13.45
N LEU A 163 1.27 -16.67 12.92
CA LEU A 163 2.49 -16.36 12.18
C LEU A 163 3.71 -16.22 13.10
N PHE A 164 3.51 -15.73 14.32
CA PHE A 164 4.55 -15.69 15.35
C PHE A 164 5.00 -17.09 15.75
N ASP A 165 4.06 -17.97 16.09
CA ASP A 165 4.36 -19.35 16.48
C ASP A 165 5.05 -20.12 15.35
N MET A 166 4.64 -19.88 14.10
CA MET A 166 5.30 -20.44 12.92
C MET A 166 6.75 -19.96 12.80
N LEU A 167 6.98 -18.65 12.92
CA LEU A 167 8.33 -18.09 12.85
C LEU A 167 9.23 -18.66 13.95
N ILE A 168 8.76 -18.66 15.19
CA ILE A 168 9.52 -19.20 16.32
C ILE A 168 9.81 -20.70 16.14
N GLY A 169 8.82 -21.46 15.61
CA GLY A 169 8.99 -22.89 15.32
C GLY A 169 10.05 -23.20 14.26
N LEU A 170 10.37 -22.26 13.38
CA LEU A 170 11.42 -22.40 12.37
C LEU A 170 12.82 -22.03 12.91
N LEU A 171 12.90 -21.35 14.05
CA LEU A 171 14.16 -20.88 14.61
C LEU A 171 14.81 -21.96 15.49
N PRO A 172 16.15 -22.00 15.56
CA PRO A 172 16.84 -22.88 16.48
C PRO A 172 16.43 -22.59 17.94
N ALA A 173 16.20 -23.66 18.72
CA ALA A 173 15.90 -23.50 20.13
C ALA A 173 17.00 -22.71 20.84
N ALA A 174 16.65 -21.58 21.44
CA ALA A 174 17.57 -20.72 22.16
C ALA A 174 17.73 -21.17 23.61
N GLN A 175 18.31 -22.35 23.81
CA GLN A 175 18.60 -22.96 25.12
C GLN A 175 17.33 -23.08 26.00
N THR A 176 17.30 -22.36 27.13
CA THR A 176 16.19 -22.41 28.10
C THR A 176 15.30 -21.20 28.09
N ILE A 177 15.43 -20.32 27.07
CA ILE A 177 14.63 -19.11 26.97
C ILE A 177 13.30 -19.47 26.33
N ASP A 178 12.22 -19.22 27.05
CA ASP A 178 10.87 -19.42 26.57
C ASP A 178 10.40 -18.17 25.81
N ILE A 179 10.25 -18.30 24.49
CA ILE A 179 9.75 -17.27 23.59
C ILE A 179 8.40 -17.76 23.06
N THR A 180 7.38 -17.68 23.90
CA THR A 180 6.02 -18.12 23.56
C THR A 180 5.00 -17.09 24.00
N LEU A 181 3.90 -17.03 23.26
CA LEU A 181 2.69 -16.35 23.67
C LEU A 181 1.83 -17.25 24.54
N PRO A 182 1.06 -16.72 25.48
CA PRO A 182 0.05 -17.52 26.19
C PRO A 182 -0.91 -18.18 25.20
N GLY A 183 -1.27 -19.45 25.42
CA GLY A 183 -2.12 -20.21 24.50
C GLY A 183 -3.54 -19.66 24.33
N ASP A 184 -3.96 -18.74 25.20
CA ASP A 184 -5.23 -18.01 25.12
C ASP A 184 -5.04 -16.56 24.65
N TYR A 185 -3.87 -16.20 24.10
CA TYR A 185 -3.52 -14.84 23.68
C TYR A 185 -4.60 -14.16 22.84
N PRO A 186 -5.09 -14.73 21.74
CA PRO A 186 -6.01 -14.00 20.86
C PRO A 186 -7.38 -13.75 21.48
N TYR A 187 -7.75 -14.49 22.53
CA TYR A 187 -9.08 -14.39 23.20
C TYR A 187 -9.04 -13.55 24.46
N ARG A 188 -7.87 -13.04 24.85
CA ARG A 188 -7.75 -12.17 26.01
C ARG A 188 -8.35 -10.80 25.73
N VAL A 189 -8.77 -10.12 26.80
CA VAL A 189 -9.06 -8.68 26.74
C VAL A 189 -7.77 -7.92 26.43
N SER A 190 -7.88 -6.73 25.84
CA SER A 190 -6.73 -5.95 25.35
C SER A 190 -5.67 -5.70 26.41
N GLU A 191 -6.04 -5.40 27.65
CA GLU A 191 -5.09 -5.24 28.76
C GLU A 191 -4.21 -6.48 28.94
N ALA A 192 -4.78 -7.68 28.86
CA ALA A 192 -4.03 -8.93 28.96
C ALA A 192 -3.20 -9.24 27.69
N GLN A 193 -3.63 -8.75 26.52
CA GLN A 193 -2.82 -8.79 25.30
C GLN A 193 -1.59 -7.87 25.44
N HIS A 194 -1.76 -6.64 25.92
CA HIS A 194 -0.66 -5.73 26.21
C HIS A 194 0.35 -6.35 27.17
N GLU A 195 -0.10 -6.86 28.34
CA GLU A 195 0.75 -7.51 29.31
C GLU A 195 1.57 -8.66 28.69
N ALA A 196 0.95 -9.46 27.82
CA ALA A 196 1.62 -10.55 27.13
C ALA A 196 2.70 -10.04 26.15
N ILE A 197 2.39 -9.02 25.36
CA ILE A 197 3.33 -8.42 24.40
C ILE A 197 4.46 -7.67 25.11
N GLU A 198 4.18 -6.91 26.17
CA GLU A 198 5.21 -6.25 26.98
C GLU A 198 6.17 -7.27 27.61
N THR A 199 5.63 -8.36 28.18
CA THR A 199 6.43 -9.44 28.76
C THR A 199 7.32 -10.09 27.71
N LEU A 200 6.78 -10.36 26.53
CA LEU A 200 7.51 -10.94 25.41
C LEU A 200 8.61 -9.98 24.92
N SER A 201 8.30 -8.70 24.75
CA SER A 201 9.26 -7.66 24.38
C SER A 201 10.42 -7.55 25.38
N ALA A 202 10.11 -7.53 26.68
CA ALA A 202 11.10 -7.51 27.73
C ALA A 202 12.00 -8.78 27.68
N THR A 203 11.40 -9.96 27.50
CA THR A 203 12.14 -11.22 27.38
C THR A 203 13.10 -11.20 26.19
N LEU A 204 12.65 -10.68 25.03
CA LEU A 204 13.50 -10.52 23.85
C LEU A 204 14.69 -9.58 24.12
N GLN A 205 14.42 -8.43 24.75
CA GLN A 205 15.46 -7.44 25.05
C GLN A 205 16.49 -7.96 26.07
N GLU A 206 16.05 -8.54 27.17
CA GLU A 206 16.90 -9.09 28.23
C GLU A 206 17.82 -10.21 27.70
N ASN A 207 17.32 -10.99 26.75
CA ASN A 207 18.06 -12.13 26.20
C ASN A 207 18.65 -11.86 24.82
N ARG A 208 18.69 -10.60 24.38
CA ARG A 208 19.10 -10.21 23.02
C ARG A 208 20.40 -10.87 22.55
N ALA A 209 21.44 -10.87 23.39
CA ALA A 209 22.74 -11.40 23.01
C ALA A 209 22.67 -12.91 22.67
N VAL A 210 21.97 -13.68 23.50
CA VAL A 210 21.79 -15.13 23.32
C VAL A 210 20.92 -15.43 22.10
N LEU A 211 19.86 -14.65 21.91
CA LEU A 211 18.94 -14.82 20.79
C LEU A 211 19.60 -14.44 19.46
N VAL A 212 20.39 -13.36 19.43
CA VAL A 212 21.17 -12.97 18.24
C VAL A 212 22.23 -14.03 17.90
N ASP A 213 22.87 -14.62 18.91
CA ASP A 213 23.82 -15.73 18.68
C ASP A 213 23.14 -16.97 18.09
N ALA A 214 21.93 -17.29 18.57
CA ALA A 214 21.18 -18.46 18.13
C ALA A 214 20.49 -18.27 16.77
N TRP A 215 19.87 -17.11 16.53
CA TRP A 215 19.00 -16.83 15.37
C TRP A 215 19.67 -15.98 14.29
N GLY A 216 20.76 -15.28 14.63
CA GLY A 216 21.32 -14.22 13.83
C GLY A 216 20.58 -12.87 14.00
N ALA A 217 21.28 -11.78 13.72
CA ALA A 217 20.76 -10.43 13.94
C ALA A 217 19.50 -10.12 13.11
N VAL A 218 19.42 -10.63 11.89
CA VAL A 218 18.28 -10.40 10.99
C VAL A 218 17.01 -11.04 11.54
N ARG A 219 17.06 -12.30 11.93
CA ARG A 219 15.89 -13.03 12.48
C ARG A 219 15.45 -12.47 13.83
N TYR A 220 16.40 -12.15 14.70
CA TYR A 220 16.10 -11.46 15.95
C TYR A 220 15.37 -10.15 15.67
N GLY A 221 15.85 -9.33 14.73
CA GLY A 221 15.22 -8.08 14.33
C GLY A 221 13.79 -8.27 13.82
N GLN A 222 13.55 -9.27 12.99
CA GLN A 222 12.19 -9.59 12.49
C GLN A 222 11.23 -9.97 13.62
N VAL A 223 11.66 -10.82 14.56
CA VAL A 223 10.85 -11.20 15.72
C VAL A 223 10.56 -9.99 16.60
N ALA A 224 11.58 -9.19 16.91
CA ALA A 224 11.45 -8.01 17.77
C ALA A 224 10.49 -6.96 17.15
N GLU A 225 10.63 -6.68 15.87
CA GLU A 225 9.74 -5.75 15.15
C GLU A 225 8.30 -6.28 15.07
N MET A 226 8.12 -7.57 14.83
CA MET A 226 6.80 -8.20 14.80
C MET A 226 6.07 -8.02 16.13
N VAL A 227 6.77 -8.15 17.26
CA VAL A 227 6.25 -7.93 18.61
C VAL A 227 5.95 -6.44 18.86
N GLU A 228 6.85 -5.53 18.45
CA GLU A 228 6.67 -4.09 18.55
C GLU A 228 5.40 -3.62 17.79
N VAL A 229 5.26 -4.04 16.54
CA VAL A 229 4.10 -3.65 15.70
C VAL A 229 2.81 -4.26 16.21
N GLU A 230 2.83 -5.46 16.77
CA GLU A 230 1.63 -6.03 17.42
C GLU A 230 1.19 -5.19 18.63
N GLY A 231 2.12 -4.70 19.45
CA GLY A 231 1.80 -3.77 20.54
C GLY A 231 1.04 -2.54 20.06
N ASN A 232 1.57 -1.85 19.05
CA ASN A 232 0.89 -0.70 18.43
C ASN A 232 -0.45 -1.09 17.80
N SER A 233 -0.55 -2.27 17.19
CA SER A 233 -1.78 -2.75 16.57
C SER A 233 -2.89 -3.06 17.57
N ILE A 234 -2.56 -3.49 18.79
CA ILE A 234 -3.55 -3.64 19.87
C ILE A 234 -4.19 -2.28 20.19
N ASP A 235 -3.39 -1.23 20.33
CA ASP A 235 -3.87 0.13 20.58
C ASP A 235 -4.79 0.63 19.47
N ILE A 236 -4.41 0.42 18.22
CA ILE A 236 -5.20 0.80 17.05
C ILE A 236 -6.55 0.06 17.04
N ARG A 237 -6.56 -1.26 17.29
CA ARG A 237 -7.78 -2.06 17.35
C ARG A 237 -8.70 -1.64 18.52
N GLU A 238 -8.13 -1.26 19.68
CA GLU A 238 -8.90 -0.74 20.78
C GLU A 238 -9.52 0.61 20.46
N LEU A 239 -8.70 1.53 19.93
CA LEU A 239 -9.17 2.87 19.56
C LEU A 239 -10.28 2.81 18.52
N ARG A 240 -10.20 1.87 17.56
CA ARG A 240 -11.21 1.67 16.50
C ARG A 240 -12.60 1.34 17.04
N LYS A 241 -12.72 0.75 18.23
CA LYS A 241 -14.02 0.48 18.85
C LYS A 241 -14.77 1.74 19.28
N GLU A 242 -14.05 2.83 19.52
CA GLU A 242 -14.59 4.08 20.08
C GLU A 242 -14.43 5.26 19.10
N ASP A 243 -13.31 5.33 18.38
CA ASP A 243 -12.95 6.39 17.44
C ASP A 243 -12.26 5.80 16.20
N ASP A 244 -13.05 5.55 15.17
CA ASP A 244 -12.57 4.98 13.91
C ASP A 244 -11.59 5.92 13.18
N ASN A 245 -11.84 7.24 13.24
CA ASN A 245 -10.92 8.23 12.66
C ASN A 245 -9.61 8.34 13.46
N GLY A 246 -9.68 8.25 14.77
CA GLY A 246 -8.48 8.20 15.63
C GLY A 246 -7.63 6.96 15.33
N ALA A 247 -8.27 5.80 15.17
CA ALA A 247 -7.59 4.56 14.80
C ALA A 247 -6.94 4.66 13.41
N ALA A 248 -7.63 5.25 12.43
CA ALA A 248 -7.07 5.48 11.10
C ALA A 248 -5.83 6.39 11.15
N ARG A 249 -5.85 7.46 11.96
CA ARG A 249 -4.67 8.32 12.16
C ARG A 249 -3.51 7.55 12.82
N SER A 250 -3.78 6.78 13.86
CA SER A 250 -2.74 5.99 14.53
C SER A 250 -2.13 4.94 13.62
N ARG A 251 -2.94 4.29 12.77
CA ARG A 251 -2.46 3.37 11.74
C ARG A 251 -1.54 4.10 10.74
N GLU A 252 -1.93 5.28 10.30
CA GLU A 252 -1.15 6.08 9.36
C GLU A 252 0.21 6.49 9.93
N GLU A 253 0.27 6.90 11.21
CA GLU A 253 1.54 7.20 11.87
C GLU A 253 2.45 5.97 11.94
N LEU A 254 1.91 4.79 12.25
CA LEU A 254 2.67 3.54 12.23
C LEU A 254 3.20 3.22 10.81
N ILE A 255 2.39 3.42 9.78
CA ILE A 255 2.81 3.24 8.38
C ILE A 255 3.98 4.18 8.04
N LYS A 256 3.90 5.47 8.39
CA LYS A 256 4.98 6.45 8.20
C LYS A 256 6.28 6.01 8.88
N GLU A 257 6.18 5.57 10.12
CA GLU A 257 7.34 5.10 10.89
C GLU A 257 8.00 3.88 10.22
N LEU A 258 7.19 2.88 9.83
CA LEU A 258 7.68 1.69 9.16
C LEU A 258 8.33 2.02 7.81
N VAL A 259 7.70 2.89 7.01
CA VAL A 259 8.24 3.33 5.72
C VAL A 259 9.58 4.04 5.88
N GLU A 260 9.71 5.01 6.80
CA GLU A 260 10.98 5.71 7.04
C GLU A 260 12.09 4.75 7.51
N ARG A 261 11.75 3.83 8.40
CA ARG A 261 12.66 2.78 8.86
C ARG A 261 13.18 1.96 7.67
N ARG A 262 12.28 1.50 6.79
CA ARG A 262 12.63 0.71 5.60
C ARG A 262 13.50 1.48 4.61
N ILE A 263 13.15 2.74 4.32
CA ILE A 263 13.94 3.57 3.40
C ILE A 263 15.34 3.84 3.98
N THR A 264 15.45 3.98 5.30
CA THR A 264 16.73 4.20 5.98
C THR A 264 17.62 2.94 5.96
N GLU A 265 17.03 1.76 6.11
CA GLU A 265 17.73 0.48 6.11
C GLU A 265 18.18 0.03 4.71
N ALA A 266 17.50 0.49 3.64
CA ALA A 266 17.76 0.03 2.29
C ALA A 266 18.72 0.95 1.53
N PRO A 267 19.80 0.42 0.98
CA PRO A 267 20.60 1.16 0.01
C PRO A 267 19.85 1.22 -1.33
N GLY A 268 19.68 2.42 -1.88
CA GLY A 268 19.11 2.61 -3.23
C GLY A 268 17.66 3.09 -3.24
N GLY A 269 17.02 2.94 -4.41
CA GLY A 269 15.65 3.37 -4.62
C GLY A 269 14.60 2.42 -4.01
N THR A 270 13.47 2.99 -3.64
CA THR A 270 12.34 2.29 -3.04
C THR A 270 11.07 2.54 -3.84
N VAL A 271 10.35 1.48 -4.19
CA VAL A 271 8.97 1.56 -4.67
C VAL A 271 8.05 1.26 -3.49
N ILE A 272 7.03 2.10 -3.29
CA ILE A 272 5.98 1.90 -2.27
C ILE A 272 4.68 1.68 -3.01
N ASN A 273 4.01 0.56 -2.74
CA ASN A 273 2.70 0.23 -3.28
C ASN A 273 1.67 0.20 -2.16
N ILE A 274 0.77 1.18 -2.15
CA ILE A 274 -0.18 1.41 -1.08
C ILE A 274 -1.49 1.97 -1.65
N GLY A 275 -2.60 1.87 -0.92
CA GLY A 275 -3.88 2.41 -1.34
C GLY A 275 -3.83 3.89 -1.74
N GLY A 276 -4.62 4.27 -2.75
CA GLY A 276 -4.58 5.60 -3.37
C GLY A 276 -4.73 6.76 -2.38
N HIS A 277 -5.50 6.60 -1.30
CA HIS A 277 -5.65 7.63 -0.26
C HIS A 277 -4.33 7.91 0.48
N HIS A 278 -3.58 6.87 0.83
CA HIS A 278 -2.29 7.00 1.51
C HIS A 278 -1.24 7.68 0.64
N ALA A 279 -1.37 7.58 -0.69
CA ALA A 279 -0.39 8.10 -1.64
C ALA A 279 -0.51 9.59 -1.91
N GLN A 280 -1.60 10.26 -1.53
CA GLN A 280 -1.82 11.67 -1.86
C GLN A 280 -0.79 12.61 -1.23
N LYS A 281 -0.34 13.61 -2.01
CA LYS A 281 0.64 14.62 -1.57
C LYS A 281 0.03 15.79 -0.82
N SER A 282 -1.29 15.90 -0.72
CA SER A 282 -1.92 16.99 0.00
C SER A 282 -3.14 16.50 0.77
N HIS A 283 -3.53 17.27 1.79
CA HIS A 283 -4.69 16.95 2.61
C HIS A 283 -5.97 16.92 1.79
N LEU A 284 -6.82 15.94 2.06
CA LEU A 284 -8.19 15.96 1.57
C LEU A 284 -8.94 17.16 2.17
N MET A 285 -9.71 17.85 1.34
CA MET A 285 -10.51 18.99 1.80
C MET A 285 -11.46 18.54 2.93
N GLY A 286 -11.40 19.28 4.04
CA GLY A 286 -12.23 19.01 5.23
C GLY A 286 -11.70 17.93 6.16
N THR A 287 -10.51 17.40 5.89
CA THR A 287 -9.78 16.54 6.84
C THR A 287 -8.49 17.22 7.27
N ASP A 288 -8.07 16.94 8.50
CA ASP A 288 -6.77 17.32 9.07
C ASP A 288 -5.81 16.14 9.11
N GLN A 289 -6.15 15.05 8.44
CA GLN A 289 -5.30 13.86 8.37
C GLN A 289 -4.20 14.06 7.33
N GLN A 290 -2.96 13.94 7.77
CA GLN A 290 -1.80 13.88 6.92
C GLN A 290 -1.55 12.44 6.49
N TRP A 291 -1.66 12.18 5.19
CA TRP A 291 -1.38 10.89 4.58
C TRP A 291 0.11 10.67 4.34
N LEU A 292 0.50 9.43 4.10
CA LEU A 292 1.89 9.04 3.83
C LEU A 292 2.53 9.87 2.70
N GLY A 293 1.82 10.03 1.58
CA GLY A 293 2.32 10.79 0.42
C GLY A 293 2.59 12.25 0.74
N ASP A 294 1.70 12.92 1.49
CA ASP A 294 1.88 14.28 1.98
C ASP A 294 3.10 14.38 2.91
N TYR A 295 3.19 13.47 3.88
CA TYR A 295 4.34 13.40 4.80
C TYR A 295 5.67 13.20 4.06
N LEU A 296 5.74 12.22 3.16
CA LEU A 296 6.98 11.93 2.42
C LEU A 296 7.39 13.06 1.48
N ALA A 297 6.42 13.76 0.88
CA ALA A 297 6.70 14.85 -0.05
C ALA A 297 7.18 16.14 0.66
N HIS A 298 6.72 16.40 1.89
CA HIS A 298 6.89 17.72 2.50
C HIS A 298 7.66 17.71 3.82
N GLU A 299 7.66 16.61 4.59
CA GLU A 299 8.23 16.58 5.94
C GLU A 299 9.37 15.58 6.13
N SER A 300 9.34 14.45 5.38
CA SER A 300 10.35 13.41 5.55
C SER A 300 11.75 13.88 5.14
N GLN A 301 12.67 13.80 6.09
CA GLN A 301 14.08 14.11 5.85
C GLN A 301 14.83 12.92 5.20
N VAL A 302 14.24 11.74 5.23
CA VAL A 302 14.84 10.53 4.65
C VAL A 302 14.69 10.55 3.12
N VAL A 303 13.60 11.11 2.63
CA VAL A 303 13.28 11.20 1.19
C VAL A 303 13.87 12.47 0.57
N GLU A 304 14.00 13.55 1.34
CA GLU A 304 14.55 14.86 0.90
C GLU A 304 13.87 15.44 -0.36
N GLY A 305 12.57 15.19 -0.51
CA GLY A 305 11.79 15.66 -1.66
C GLY A 305 12.05 14.89 -2.98
N SER A 306 12.88 13.86 -2.97
CA SER A 306 13.13 12.98 -4.13
C SER A 306 12.10 11.87 -4.21
N ILE A 307 10.86 12.25 -4.48
CA ILE A 307 9.69 11.37 -4.59
C ILE A 307 8.88 11.72 -5.82
N ILE A 308 8.35 10.69 -6.47
CA ILE A 308 7.28 10.81 -7.47
C ILE A 308 6.09 9.99 -7.03
N VAL A 309 4.91 10.58 -7.10
CA VAL A 309 3.64 9.98 -6.66
C VAL A 309 2.72 9.75 -7.85
N ILE A 310 2.26 8.52 -8.02
CA ILE A 310 1.40 8.10 -9.14
C ILE A 310 0.08 7.58 -8.59
N GLY A 311 -1.03 8.20 -9.00
CA GLY A 311 -2.37 7.70 -8.77
C GLY A 311 -2.77 6.67 -9.82
N PHE A 312 -3.46 5.60 -9.41
CA PHE A 312 -3.94 4.56 -10.32
C PHE A 312 -5.46 4.50 -10.36
N THR A 313 -5.97 4.23 -11.56
CA THR A 313 -7.40 4.06 -11.83
C THR A 313 -7.61 3.08 -12.98
N SER A 314 -8.88 2.78 -13.29
CA SER A 314 -9.26 1.98 -14.46
C SER A 314 -10.44 2.60 -15.20
N ALA A 315 -10.41 2.52 -16.53
CA ALA A 315 -11.56 2.93 -17.36
C ALA A 315 -12.70 1.93 -17.20
N ARG A 316 -12.38 0.65 -17.18
CA ARG A 316 -13.33 -0.44 -16.97
C ARG A 316 -12.74 -1.50 -16.03
N THR A 317 -13.57 -1.99 -15.11
CA THR A 317 -13.22 -3.09 -14.23
C THR A 317 -14.20 -4.24 -14.40
N GLU A 318 -13.68 -5.43 -14.74
CA GLU A 318 -14.41 -6.69 -14.75
C GLU A 318 -14.08 -7.50 -13.48
N LEU A 319 -15.00 -8.35 -13.06
CA LEU A 319 -14.80 -9.20 -11.88
C LEU A 319 -14.29 -10.57 -12.30
N GLU A 320 -13.24 -11.05 -11.67
CA GLU A 320 -12.85 -12.46 -11.73
C GLU A 320 -13.83 -13.34 -10.94
N GLU A 321 -13.86 -14.64 -11.22
CA GLU A 321 -14.70 -15.59 -10.47
C GLU A 321 -14.34 -15.54 -8.98
N GLY A 322 -15.37 -15.34 -8.15
CA GLY A 322 -15.20 -15.19 -6.69
C GLY A 322 -14.88 -13.77 -6.22
N ALA A 323 -14.59 -12.83 -7.11
CA ALA A 323 -14.35 -11.44 -6.71
C ALA A 323 -15.63 -10.76 -6.23
N GLY A 324 -15.54 -10.06 -5.10
CA GLY A 324 -16.62 -9.21 -4.59
C GLY A 324 -16.69 -7.86 -5.30
N GLY A 325 -17.84 -7.17 -5.15
CA GLY A 325 -18.03 -5.83 -5.70
C GLY A 325 -18.95 -5.81 -6.93
N THR A 326 -18.90 -4.72 -7.69
CA THR A 326 -19.65 -4.53 -8.94
C THR A 326 -18.68 -4.21 -10.06
N PRO A 327 -18.94 -4.68 -11.31
CA PRO A 327 -18.20 -4.18 -12.47
C PRO A 327 -18.37 -2.66 -12.59
N PHE A 328 -17.35 -2.01 -13.13
CA PHE A 328 -17.35 -0.56 -13.30
C PHE A 328 -16.96 -0.19 -14.73
N ASP A 329 -17.62 0.81 -15.30
CA ASP A 329 -17.25 1.42 -16.58
C ASP A 329 -17.40 2.94 -16.45
N ILE A 330 -16.27 3.65 -16.59
CA ILE A 330 -16.22 5.10 -16.43
C ILE A 330 -17.01 5.84 -17.52
N VAL A 331 -17.08 5.28 -18.72
CA VAL A 331 -17.80 5.90 -19.84
C VAL A 331 -19.32 5.84 -19.63
N GLU A 332 -19.79 4.78 -18.97
CA GLU A 332 -21.22 4.62 -18.60
C GLU A 332 -21.55 5.38 -17.31
N SER A 333 -20.55 5.77 -16.52
CA SER A 333 -20.72 6.54 -15.30
C SER A 333 -21.04 8.00 -15.65
N ALA A 334 -22.25 8.44 -15.37
CA ALA A 334 -22.69 9.81 -15.62
C ALA A 334 -22.15 10.83 -14.59
N SER A 335 -21.20 10.44 -13.74
CA SER A 335 -20.68 11.35 -12.73
C SER A 335 -19.78 12.43 -13.37
N PRO A 336 -20.15 13.72 -13.29
CA PRO A 336 -19.32 14.81 -13.80
C PRO A 336 -17.99 14.93 -13.03
N GLU A 337 -17.89 14.29 -11.88
CA GLU A 337 -16.74 14.33 -10.97
C GLU A 337 -15.54 13.52 -11.49
N ASN A 338 -15.75 12.70 -12.52
CA ASN A 338 -14.72 11.87 -13.15
C ASN A 338 -14.45 12.27 -14.62
N GLU A 339 -14.59 13.54 -14.96
CA GLU A 339 -14.48 13.97 -16.36
C GLU A 339 -13.11 13.66 -16.97
N ILE A 340 -12.01 13.87 -16.22
CA ILE A 340 -10.66 13.54 -16.69
C ILE A 340 -10.54 12.06 -17.03
N LEU A 341 -11.04 11.16 -16.17
CA LEU A 341 -10.95 9.72 -16.38
C LEU A 341 -11.78 9.28 -17.59
N ARG A 342 -12.93 9.90 -17.77
CA ARG A 342 -13.79 9.65 -18.92
C ARG A 342 -13.13 10.10 -20.23
N VAL A 343 -12.56 11.30 -20.26
CA VAL A 343 -11.86 11.81 -21.46
C VAL A 343 -10.63 10.97 -21.75
N MET A 344 -9.89 10.49 -20.74
CA MET A 344 -8.80 9.52 -20.93
C MET A 344 -9.30 8.23 -21.56
N ALA A 345 -10.39 7.65 -21.06
CA ALA A 345 -10.97 6.42 -21.57
C ALA A 345 -11.51 6.56 -23.00
N GLU A 346 -12.11 7.71 -23.35
CA GLU A 346 -12.59 8.02 -24.68
C GLU A 346 -11.42 8.25 -25.67
N THR A 347 -10.33 8.86 -25.22
CA THR A 347 -9.16 9.15 -26.07
C THR A 347 -8.35 7.89 -26.37
N TRP A 348 -8.17 6.99 -25.37
CA TRP A 348 -7.40 5.75 -25.51
C TRP A 348 -8.21 4.52 -25.03
N PRO A 349 -9.24 4.13 -25.77
CA PRO A 349 -10.07 3.01 -25.37
C PRO A 349 -9.25 1.72 -25.31
N ASN A 350 -9.37 1.01 -24.18
CA ASN A 350 -8.69 -0.27 -23.89
C ASN A 350 -7.15 -0.21 -23.80
N GLN A 351 -6.54 0.97 -23.77
CA GLN A 351 -5.10 1.11 -23.54
C GLN A 351 -4.81 1.55 -22.10
N THR A 352 -3.64 1.18 -21.60
CA THR A 352 -3.10 1.77 -20.38
C THR A 352 -2.47 3.12 -20.76
N VAL A 353 -2.70 4.15 -19.95
CA VAL A 353 -2.21 5.50 -20.21
C VAL A 353 -1.50 6.02 -18.98
N PHE A 354 -0.28 6.49 -19.16
CA PHE A 354 0.42 7.33 -18.19
C PHE A 354 0.21 8.79 -18.56
N LEU A 355 -0.25 9.60 -17.62
CA LEU A 355 -0.49 11.03 -17.79
C LEU A 355 0.31 11.81 -16.75
N PRO A 356 1.34 12.58 -17.14
CA PRO A 356 1.98 13.56 -16.26
C PRO A 356 0.97 14.66 -15.89
N LEU A 357 1.07 15.17 -14.65
CA LEU A 357 0.16 16.18 -14.11
C LEU A 357 0.87 17.54 -13.87
N ASP A 358 2.00 17.79 -14.52
CA ASP A 358 2.79 19.02 -14.44
C ASP A 358 2.31 20.14 -15.38
N ASP A 359 1.32 19.89 -16.24
CA ASP A 359 0.69 20.95 -17.04
C ASP A 359 -0.05 21.95 -16.13
N PRO A 360 0.04 23.29 -16.41
CA PRO A 360 -0.69 24.31 -15.67
C PRO A 360 -2.17 24.04 -15.48
N LEU A 361 -2.81 23.32 -16.42
CA LEU A 361 -4.19 22.91 -16.31
C LEU A 361 -4.45 22.05 -15.06
N PHE A 362 -3.52 21.18 -14.67
CA PHE A 362 -3.66 20.31 -13.51
C PHE A 362 -3.09 20.93 -12.21
N VAL A 363 -2.19 21.91 -12.34
CA VAL A 363 -1.53 22.56 -11.19
C VAL A 363 -2.30 23.80 -10.73
N GLU A 364 -2.83 24.60 -11.66
CA GLU A 364 -3.47 25.89 -11.36
C GLU A 364 -5.00 25.80 -11.32
N ARG A 365 -5.58 24.78 -11.98
CA ARG A 365 -7.02 24.64 -12.12
C ARG A 365 -7.51 23.34 -11.49
N ARG A 366 -8.73 23.39 -10.97
CA ARG A 366 -9.36 22.22 -10.40
C ARG A 366 -10.00 21.38 -11.50
N VAL A 367 -9.54 20.16 -11.62
CA VAL A 367 -10.18 19.13 -12.45
C VAL A 367 -10.95 18.22 -11.52
N ALA A 368 -12.23 18.00 -11.82
CA ALA A 368 -13.04 17.11 -11.02
C ALA A 368 -12.49 15.68 -11.12
N TYR A 369 -12.06 15.17 -9.99
CA TYR A 369 -11.57 13.81 -9.80
C TYR A 369 -12.17 13.29 -8.49
N ASN A 370 -12.90 12.21 -8.57
CA ASN A 370 -13.48 11.55 -7.41
C ASN A 370 -12.86 10.17 -7.26
N SER A 371 -12.33 9.92 -6.09
CA SER A 371 -11.96 8.59 -5.65
C SER A 371 -12.80 8.25 -4.44
N GLU A 372 -13.65 7.24 -4.55
CA GLU A 372 -14.44 6.69 -3.44
C GLU A 372 -15.30 7.71 -2.68
N ASP A 373 -16.09 8.51 -3.41
CA ASP A 373 -17.03 9.49 -2.86
C ASP A 373 -16.39 10.74 -2.21
N VAL A 374 -15.09 10.95 -2.34
CA VAL A 374 -14.43 12.17 -1.87
C VAL A 374 -14.13 13.10 -3.04
N ILE A 375 -14.75 14.28 -3.02
CA ILE A 375 -14.49 15.33 -4.02
C ILE A 375 -13.24 16.10 -3.61
N TYR A 376 -12.18 15.98 -4.39
CA TYR A 376 -10.96 16.73 -4.16
C TYR A 376 -11.15 18.19 -4.58
N ALA A 377 -10.90 19.09 -3.64
CA ALA A 377 -10.96 20.53 -3.90
C ALA A 377 -9.62 21.11 -4.33
N THR A 378 -8.54 20.37 -4.17
CA THR A 378 -7.19 20.75 -4.59
C THR A 378 -6.97 20.38 -6.06
N PRO A 379 -6.10 21.13 -6.78
CA PRO A 379 -5.67 20.72 -8.10
C PRO A 379 -5.10 19.31 -8.13
N LEU A 380 -5.37 18.57 -9.21
CA LEU A 380 -4.96 17.17 -9.31
C LEU A 380 -3.43 17.00 -9.29
N GLY A 381 -2.68 17.94 -9.87
CA GLY A 381 -1.22 17.99 -9.83
C GLY A 381 -0.63 18.26 -8.44
N GLU A 382 -1.43 18.79 -7.50
CA GLU A 382 -1.01 18.89 -6.11
C GLU A 382 -1.19 17.56 -5.35
N GLN A 383 -2.07 16.65 -5.85
CA GLN A 383 -2.33 15.35 -5.25
C GLN A 383 -1.35 14.28 -5.74
N TYR A 384 -1.06 14.27 -7.04
CA TYR A 384 -0.22 13.30 -7.72
C TYR A 384 0.69 13.99 -8.73
N ASP A 385 1.85 13.39 -9.03
CA ASP A 385 2.74 13.83 -10.12
C ASP A 385 2.32 13.26 -11.48
N ALA A 386 1.61 12.13 -11.44
CA ALA A 386 1.06 11.48 -12.62
C ALA A 386 -0.15 10.60 -12.28
N LEU A 387 -0.95 10.28 -13.30
CA LEU A 387 -1.96 9.23 -13.24
C LEU A 387 -1.60 8.08 -14.18
N ILE A 388 -1.95 6.85 -13.77
CA ILE A 388 -2.04 5.71 -14.67
C ILE A 388 -3.49 5.22 -14.69
N GLN A 389 -4.09 5.18 -15.89
CA GLN A 389 -5.39 4.59 -16.10
C GLN A 389 -5.26 3.32 -16.92
N TYR A 390 -5.71 2.20 -16.37
CA TYR A 390 -5.87 0.96 -17.13
C TYR A 390 -7.11 1.05 -18.01
N GLY A 391 -7.01 0.70 -19.31
CA GLY A 391 -8.16 0.65 -20.19
C GLY A 391 -9.16 -0.43 -19.75
N LEU A 392 -8.64 -1.60 -19.36
CA LEU A 392 -9.41 -2.69 -18.75
C LEU A 392 -8.59 -3.25 -17.59
N ALA A 393 -9.23 -3.42 -16.45
CA ALA A 393 -8.67 -4.09 -15.28
C ALA A 393 -9.58 -5.23 -14.82
N HIS A 394 -8.99 -6.20 -14.13
CA HIS A 394 -9.72 -7.34 -13.55
C HIS A 394 -9.53 -7.35 -12.04
N ARG A 395 -10.65 -7.27 -11.34
CA ARG A 395 -10.65 -7.36 -9.88
C ARG A 395 -10.53 -8.81 -9.45
N MET A 396 -9.49 -9.08 -8.67
CA MET A 396 -9.22 -10.39 -8.10
C MET A 396 -10.12 -10.67 -6.88
N PRO A 397 -10.41 -11.95 -6.56
CA PRO A 397 -11.04 -12.30 -5.29
C PRO A 397 -10.18 -11.86 -4.10
N ILE A 398 -10.88 -11.47 -3.04
CA ILE A 398 -10.32 -11.17 -1.71
C ILE A 398 -10.73 -12.35 -0.85
N ASP A 399 -9.86 -13.28 -0.62
CA ASP A 399 -10.14 -14.42 0.27
C ASP A 399 -9.44 -14.26 1.61
#